data_cd49e4f54bc603a5cfcd14a3aac875a8
#
_entry.id   cd49e4f54bc603a5cfcd14a3aac875a8
#
_cell.length_a   1.000
_cell.length_b   1.000
_cell.length_c   1.000
_cell.angle_alpha   90.00
_cell.angle_beta   90.00
_cell.angle_gamma   90.00
#
_symmetry.space_group_name_H-M   'P 1'
#
loop_
_entity.id
_entity.type
_entity.pdbx_description
1 polymer ?
#
loop_
_entity_poly.entity_id
_entity_poly.type
_entity_poly.pdbx_seq_one_letter_code
_entity_poly.pdbx_strand_id
1 'polypeptide(L)'
;MKHFYTLCIFLFLTVFSVYSQVSDSTTSLMNRSTAMKMIDQGKVFIGEGKVREALIVFREASVKDPLQWKASYWIAYCHNQLGNFGYANQYARETVKKAGSEVDVEIYEILATSFHQLNKLDSALYYYTTCKEKLSKVRANQLRIDQKIMNCEFAKKATNSENKRIPFAANINSGADEYAPILASNGTILYFTARRANSTGGMINAGDQDYLEDIYRATWNPQTRQWDSITNILPRLNTTGHDALNWIAPDGLTAVVTWNNVMTDDKKHTKSSDICEVEYTKKSSWSAPRIIANKTINTSFFEGSATLTADGNTMYFVSDRKGEKKSTDIYVVQKRGKTWGEAIPLPDSINTIGRETTPFISADGRFLFFSSDGHTGMGGMDIFVSEKTDRGWSKPVNLGPSINTVNDETHFSINFSTKKAFCAGVELIGLKSNYNCFEFDVNQLQLPFKW
;
A
#
# COMPACT_ATOMS: atom_id res chain seq x y z
N MET A 1 56.92 -30.19 -2.60
CA MET A 1 55.70 -29.45 -2.21
C MET A 1 55.84 -27.93 -2.11
N LYS A 2 56.87 -27.30 -2.68
CA LYS A 2 57.09 -25.84 -2.63
C LYS A 2 56.93 -25.14 -4.00
N HIS A 3 56.68 -25.85 -5.07
CA HIS A 3 56.50 -25.25 -6.42
C HIS A 3 55.05 -25.21 -6.93
N PHE A 4 54.09 -25.75 -6.17
CA PHE A 4 52.69 -25.73 -6.61
C PHE A 4 51.89 -24.50 -6.13
N TYR A 5 52.39 -23.77 -5.13
CA TYR A 5 51.73 -22.56 -4.60
C TYR A 5 52.03 -21.26 -5.37
N THR A 6 53.12 -21.25 -6.12
CA THR A 6 53.52 -20.02 -6.87
C THR A 6 52.76 -19.87 -8.18
N LEU A 7 52.24 -20.97 -8.75
CA LEU A 7 51.47 -20.92 -10.02
C LEU A 7 50.02 -20.50 -9.84
N CYS A 8 49.41 -20.79 -8.68
CA CYS A 8 48.01 -20.37 -8.40
C CYS A 8 47.88 -18.88 -8.05
N ILE A 9 48.92 -18.26 -7.51
CA ILE A 9 48.88 -16.82 -7.19
C ILE A 9 49.03 -15.94 -8.44
N PHE A 10 49.74 -16.43 -9.47
CA PHE A 10 49.87 -15.72 -10.75
C PHE A 10 48.60 -15.79 -11.60
N LEU A 11 47.83 -16.90 -11.52
CA LEU A 11 46.55 -17.01 -12.25
C LEU A 11 45.44 -16.14 -11.60
N PHE A 12 45.48 -15.92 -10.28
CA PHE A 12 44.52 -15.06 -9.60
C PHE A 12 44.77 -13.56 -9.81
N LEU A 13 46.02 -13.15 -10.00
CA LEU A 13 46.41 -11.78 -10.28
C LEU A 13 46.11 -11.35 -11.73
N THR A 14 46.13 -12.28 -12.68
CA THR A 14 45.77 -11.99 -14.10
C THR A 14 44.29 -11.93 -14.34
N VAL A 15 43.44 -12.62 -13.53
CA VAL A 15 41.98 -12.50 -13.61
C VAL A 15 41.50 -11.19 -12.99
N PHE A 16 42.15 -10.66 -11.96
CA PHE A 16 41.81 -9.37 -11.38
C PHE A 16 42.24 -8.15 -12.23
N SER A 17 43.26 -8.29 -13.07
CA SER A 17 43.68 -7.21 -13.98
C SER A 17 42.81 -7.08 -15.23
N VAL A 18 42.04 -8.11 -15.58
CA VAL A 18 41.09 -8.09 -16.71
C VAL A 18 39.77 -7.42 -16.32
N TYR A 19 39.41 -7.39 -15.02
CA TYR A 19 38.22 -6.69 -14.53
C TYR A 19 38.41 -5.17 -14.29
N SER A 20 39.64 -4.66 -14.31
CA SER A 20 39.92 -3.23 -14.14
C SER A 20 40.06 -2.44 -15.46
N GLN A 21 39.93 -3.09 -16.60
CA GLN A 21 39.89 -2.47 -17.94
C GLN A 21 38.55 -2.67 -18.63
N VAL A 22 37.42 -2.40 -17.96
CA VAL A 22 36.23 -1.90 -18.64
C VAL A 22 36.39 -0.38 -18.72
N SER A 23 37.36 0.01 -19.51
CA SER A 23 37.54 1.36 -20.05
C SER A 23 36.37 1.71 -20.96
N ASP A 24 35.91 2.96 -20.90
CA ASP A 24 35.27 3.75 -21.93
C ASP A 24 34.82 3.01 -23.21
N SER A 25 33.91 2.03 -23.07
CA SER A 25 33.25 1.44 -24.23
C SER A 25 32.19 2.45 -24.69
N THR A 26 32.55 3.30 -25.64
CA THR A 26 31.60 4.09 -26.42
C THR A 26 30.54 3.13 -26.94
N THR A 27 29.33 3.21 -26.37
CA THR A 27 28.20 2.40 -26.80
C THR A 27 27.96 2.64 -28.29
N SER A 28 27.84 1.56 -29.09
CA SER A 28 27.64 1.70 -30.54
C SER A 28 26.35 2.51 -30.83
N LEU A 29 26.31 3.21 -31.95
CA LEU A 29 25.13 3.98 -32.40
C LEU A 29 23.89 3.07 -32.47
N MET A 30 24.07 1.81 -32.88
CA MET A 30 23.01 0.82 -32.94
C MET A 30 22.46 0.51 -31.54
N ASN A 31 23.31 0.31 -30.54
CA ASN A 31 22.89 0.04 -29.16
C ASN A 31 22.17 1.28 -28.55
N ARG A 32 22.66 2.49 -28.79
CA ARG A 32 21.99 3.74 -28.36
C ARG A 32 20.60 3.85 -28.96
N SER A 33 20.47 3.62 -30.28
CA SER A 33 19.16 3.66 -30.97
C SER A 33 18.22 2.58 -30.41
N THR A 34 18.73 1.36 -30.15
CA THR A 34 17.96 0.27 -29.57
C THR A 34 17.50 0.62 -28.15
N ALA A 35 18.38 1.16 -27.30
CA ALA A 35 18.03 1.58 -25.94
C ALA A 35 16.92 2.65 -25.95
N MET A 36 17.00 3.62 -26.85
CA MET A 36 15.95 4.65 -26.96
C MET A 36 14.59 4.06 -27.37
N LYS A 37 14.55 3.13 -28.34
CA LYS A 37 13.30 2.43 -28.71
C LYS A 37 12.71 1.64 -27.54
N MET A 38 13.55 0.96 -26.76
CA MET A 38 13.14 0.25 -25.55
C MET A 38 12.58 1.22 -24.50
N ILE A 39 13.20 2.39 -24.30
CA ILE A 39 12.66 3.41 -23.40
C ILE A 39 11.27 3.86 -23.84
N ASP A 40 11.05 4.09 -25.13
CA ASP A 40 9.73 4.49 -25.63
C ASP A 40 8.69 3.35 -25.47
N GLN A 41 9.08 2.10 -25.68
CA GLN A 41 8.22 0.93 -25.39
C GLN A 41 7.87 0.85 -23.90
N GLY A 42 8.83 1.02 -22.99
CA GLY A 42 8.60 1.02 -21.55
C GLY A 42 7.62 2.12 -21.12
N LYS A 43 7.67 3.31 -21.73
CA LYS A 43 6.69 4.38 -21.48
C LYS A 43 5.27 3.99 -21.89
N VAL A 44 5.11 3.21 -22.96
CA VAL A 44 3.77 2.66 -23.35
C VAL A 44 3.27 1.76 -22.23
N PHE A 45 4.09 0.84 -21.70
CA PHE A 45 3.71 0.00 -20.57
C PHE A 45 3.33 0.81 -19.33
N ILE A 46 4.05 1.91 -19.03
CA ILE A 46 3.65 2.83 -17.95
C ILE A 46 2.24 3.41 -18.20
N GLY A 47 1.95 3.84 -19.44
CA GLY A 47 0.63 4.34 -19.82
C GLY A 47 -0.50 3.30 -19.68
N GLU A 48 -0.17 2.02 -19.82
CA GLU A 48 -1.08 0.88 -19.62
C GLU A 48 -1.18 0.41 -18.15
N GLY A 49 -0.42 1.03 -17.23
CA GLY A 49 -0.35 0.61 -15.82
C GLY A 49 0.54 -0.62 -15.55
N LYS A 50 1.24 -1.14 -16.55
CA LYS A 50 2.12 -2.31 -16.48
C LYS A 50 3.52 -1.93 -16.00
N VAL A 51 3.63 -1.52 -14.73
CA VAL A 51 4.87 -0.93 -14.18
C VAL A 51 6.03 -1.94 -14.13
N ARG A 52 5.77 -3.22 -13.84
CA ARG A 52 6.84 -4.25 -13.76
C ARG A 52 7.37 -4.63 -15.13
N GLU A 53 6.51 -4.77 -16.13
CA GLU A 53 6.95 -4.99 -17.52
C GLU A 53 7.76 -3.81 -18.04
N ALA A 54 7.33 -2.57 -17.73
CA ALA A 54 8.10 -1.38 -18.03
C ALA A 54 9.49 -1.43 -17.38
N LEU A 55 9.58 -1.82 -16.12
CA LEU A 55 10.83 -1.94 -15.39
C LEU A 55 11.80 -2.94 -16.04
N ILE A 56 11.30 -4.09 -16.54
CA ILE A 56 12.11 -5.07 -17.27
C ILE A 56 12.71 -4.42 -18.51
N VAL A 57 11.87 -3.78 -19.34
CA VAL A 57 12.31 -3.15 -20.59
C VAL A 57 13.29 -2.01 -20.33
N PHE A 58 13.09 -1.17 -19.29
CA PHE A 58 14.05 -0.11 -18.94
C PHE A 58 15.39 -0.67 -18.45
N ARG A 59 15.40 -1.79 -17.72
CA ARG A 59 16.62 -2.48 -17.31
C ARG A 59 17.39 -2.99 -18.53
N GLU A 60 16.69 -3.63 -19.47
CA GLU A 60 17.31 -4.05 -20.73
C GLU A 60 17.88 -2.88 -21.52
N ALA A 61 17.16 -1.74 -21.59
CA ALA A 61 17.66 -0.52 -22.20
C ALA A 61 18.94 -0.02 -21.53
N SER A 62 19.02 -0.06 -20.21
CA SER A 62 20.22 0.34 -19.45
C SER A 62 21.42 -0.57 -19.68
N VAL A 63 21.20 -1.85 -20.00
CA VAL A 63 22.25 -2.79 -20.40
C VAL A 63 22.74 -2.52 -21.82
N LYS A 64 21.84 -2.13 -22.73
CA LYS A 64 22.20 -1.76 -24.12
C LYS A 64 23.01 -0.48 -24.20
N ASP A 65 22.65 0.51 -23.40
CA ASP A 65 23.39 1.77 -23.29
C ASP A 65 23.54 2.19 -21.82
N PRO A 66 24.61 1.77 -21.15
CA PRO A 66 24.84 2.08 -19.73
C PRO A 66 24.99 3.57 -19.41
N LEU A 67 25.31 4.39 -20.42
CA LEU A 67 25.46 5.86 -20.26
C LEU A 67 24.13 6.59 -20.41
N GLN A 68 23.08 5.92 -20.90
CA GLN A 68 21.77 6.53 -21.11
C GLN A 68 21.05 6.79 -19.79
N TRP A 69 21.10 8.03 -19.31
CA TRP A 69 20.49 8.43 -18.04
C TRP A 69 18.96 8.28 -18.01
N LYS A 70 18.29 8.39 -19.18
CA LYS A 70 16.83 8.23 -19.26
C LYS A 70 16.36 6.82 -18.86
N ALA A 71 17.18 5.80 -19.13
CA ALA A 71 16.86 4.44 -18.66
C ALA A 71 16.88 4.37 -17.12
N SER A 72 17.92 4.91 -16.48
CA SER A 72 18.03 4.99 -15.02
C SER A 72 16.89 5.82 -14.41
N TYR A 73 16.47 6.91 -15.06
CA TYR A 73 15.31 7.72 -14.66
C TYR A 73 14.03 6.88 -14.59
N TRP A 74 13.70 6.16 -15.66
CA TRP A 74 12.49 5.37 -15.71
C TRP A 74 12.54 4.14 -14.79
N ILE A 75 13.72 3.59 -14.55
CA ILE A 75 13.90 2.55 -13.52
C ILE A 75 13.60 3.12 -12.13
N ALA A 76 14.11 4.31 -11.81
CA ALA A 76 13.81 5.01 -10.56
C ALA A 76 12.31 5.28 -10.41
N TYR A 77 11.67 5.76 -11.48
CA TYR A 77 10.23 5.99 -11.53
C TYR A 77 9.43 4.70 -11.24
N CYS A 78 9.76 3.59 -11.92
CA CYS A 78 9.09 2.31 -11.69
C CYS A 78 9.24 1.84 -10.24
N HIS A 79 10.45 1.91 -9.69
CA HIS A 79 10.68 1.54 -8.29
C HIS A 79 9.93 2.44 -7.32
N ASN A 80 9.82 3.73 -7.60
CA ASN A 80 9.03 4.65 -6.79
C ASN A 80 7.52 4.31 -6.83
N GLN A 81 6.99 3.97 -8.01
CA GLN A 81 5.60 3.52 -8.16
C GLN A 81 5.30 2.19 -7.46
N LEU A 82 6.29 1.30 -7.39
CA LEU A 82 6.22 -0.01 -6.73
C LEU A 82 6.53 0.05 -5.23
N GLY A 83 6.73 1.25 -4.65
CA GLY A 83 7.09 1.41 -3.24
C GLY A 83 8.51 0.95 -2.86
N ASN A 84 9.34 0.54 -3.82
CA ASN A 84 10.70 0.08 -3.58
C ASN A 84 11.67 1.27 -3.43
N PHE A 85 11.50 2.05 -2.35
CA PHE A 85 12.15 3.34 -2.17
C PHE A 85 13.68 3.29 -2.10
N GLY A 86 14.26 2.18 -1.62
CA GLY A 86 15.71 1.97 -1.64
C GLY A 86 16.27 1.95 -3.07
N TYR A 87 15.63 1.17 -3.95
CA TYR A 87 16.01 1.14 -5.37
C TYR A 87 15.69 2.45 -6.09
N ALA A 88 14.52 3.06 -5.81
CA ALA A 88 14.17 4.36 -6.38
C ALA A 88 15.23 5.42 -6.08
N ASN A 89 15.69 5.51 -4.84
CA ASN A 89 16.75 6.42 -4.42
C ASN A 89 18.08 6.13 -5.14
N GLN A 90 18.47 4.85 -5.21
CA GLN A 90 19.71 4.43 -5.86
C GLN A 90 19.74 4.87 -7.34
N TYR A 91 18.70 4.51 -8.10
CA TYR A 91 18.63 4.83 -9.54
C TYR A 91 18.39 6.32 -9.81
N ALA A 92 17.67 7.02 -8.94
CA ALA A 92 17.50 8.46 -9.06
C ALA A 92 18.83 9.22 -8.87
N ARG A 93 19.65 8.83 -7.89
CA ARG A 93 21.01 9.37 -7.71
C ARG A 93 21.92 9.05 -8.89
N GLU A 94 21.83 7.85 -9.43
CA GLU A 94 22.54 7.44 -10.64
C GLU A 94 22.15 8.32 -11.84
N THR A 95 20.83 8.59 -11.99
CA THR A 95 20.32 9.49 -13.04
C THR A 95 20.91 10.87 -12.93
N VAL A 96 20.90 11.49 -11.75
CA VAL A 96 21.49 12.82 -11.53
C VAL A 96 22.98 12.84 -11.89
N LYS A 97 23.71 11.78 -11.49
CA LYS A 97 25.15 11.67 -11.80
C LYS A 97 25.42 11.56 -13.31
N LYS A 98 24.62 10.75 -14.02
CA LYS A 98 24.80 10.51 -15.48
C LYS A 98 24.32 11.69 -16.33
N ALA A 99 23.20 12.31 -15.96
CA ALA A 99 22.61 13.41 -16.74
C ALA A 99 23.35 14.75 -16.57
N GLY A 100 23.98 14.96 -15.43
CA GLY A 100 24.66 16.24 -15.14
C GLY A 100 23.69 17.42 -15.27
N SER A 101 24.05 18.38 -16.15
CA SER A 101 23.25 19.59 -16.42
C SER A 101 21.95 19.30 -17.21
N GLU A 102 21.84 18.14 -17.87
CA GLU A 102 20.66 17.73 -18.66
C GLU A 102 19.59 17.05 -17.83
N VAL A 103 19.77 17.00 -16.51
CA VAL A 103 18.86 16.29 -15.61
C VAL A 103 17.44 16.86 -15.67
N ASP A 104 16.46 15.96 -15.83
CA ASP A 104 15.07 16.33 -15.69
C ASP A 104 14.75 16.68 -14.23
N VAL A 105 14.13 17.84 -14.00
CA VAL A 105 13.83 18.35 -12.67
C VAL A 105 12.91 17.39 -11.88
N GLU A 106 12.06 16.64 -12.57
CA GLU A 106 11.15 15.68 -11.92
C GLU A 106 11.88 14.53 -11.19
N ILE A 107 13.15 14.25 -11.53
CA ILE A 107 13.95 13.27 -10.76
C ILE A 107 14.14 13.69 -9.31
N TYR A 108 14.17 14.99 -9.02
CA TYR A 108 14.29 15.49 -7.65
C TYR A 108 13.06 15.19 -6.81
N GLU A 109 11.87 15.07 -7.43
CA GLU A 109 10.66 14.60 -6.73
C GLU A 109 10.79 13.13 -6.33
N ILE A 110 11.31 12.27 -7.21
CA ILE A 110 11.59 10.86 -6.89
C ILE A 110 12.64 10.76 -5.77
N LEU A 111 13.71 11.56 -5.84
CA LEU A 111 14.71 11.64 -4.78
C LEU A 111 14.09 12.07 -3.45
N ALA A 112 13.32 13.15 -3.46
CA ALA A 112 12.68 13.68 -2.27
C ALA A 112 11.75 12.65 -1.64
N THR A 113 10.86 12.04 -2.44
CA THR A 113 9.92 11.02 -1.98
C THR A 113 10.68 9.81 -1.42
N SER A 114 11.67 9.30 -2.14
CA SER A 114 12.45 8.15 -1.66
C SER A 114 13.25 8.46 -0.39
N PHE A 115 13.84 9.66 -0.25
CA PHE A 115 14.49 10.05 1.00
C PHE A 115 13.52 10.19 2.16
N HIS A 116 12.30 10.70 1.91
CA HIS A 116 11.24 10.80 2.91
C HIS A 116 10.87 9.42 3.44
N GLN A 117 10.56 8.49 2.54
CA GLN A 117 10.19 7.12 2.87
C GLN A 117 11.34 6.32 3.51
N LEU A 118 12.59 6.71 3.29
CA LEU A 118 13.78 6.18 3.96
C LEU A 118 14.08 6.91 5.29
N ASN A 119 13.18 7.75 5.77
CA ASN A 119 13.32 8.57 6.99
C ASN A 119 14.56 9.48 7.00
N LYS A 120 14.98 9.94 5.81
CA LYS A 120 16.09 10.90 5.64
C LYS A 120 15.52 12.29 5.38
N LEU A 121 14.84 12.84 6.39
CA LEU A 121 13.96 13.99 6.28
C LEU A 121 14.64 15.27 5.83
N ASP A 122 15.89 15.51 6.25
CA ASP A 122 16.65 16.70 5.80
C ASP A 122 16.94 16.65 4.31
N SER A 123 17.34 15.49 3.79
CA SER A 123 17.56 15.29 2.36
C SER A 123 16.25 15.39 1.57
N ALA A 124 15.15 14.82 2.10
CA ALA A 124 13.84 14.92 1.48
C ALA A 124 13.39 16.38 1.36
N LEU A 125 13.49 17.15 2.43
CA LEU A 125 13.12 18.56 2.47
C LEU A 125 13.95 19.40 1.46
N TYR A 126 15.26 19.15 1.40
CA TYR A 126 16.12 19.81 0.42
C TYR A 126 15.63 19.58 -1.02
N TYR A 127 15.35 18.32 -1.40
CA TYR A 127 14.92 18.02 -2.77
C TYR A 127 13.48 18.45 -3.05
N TYR A 128 12.54 18.40 -2.09
CA TYR A 128 11.20 18.98 -2.27
C TYR A 128 11.25 20.49 -2.47
N THR A 129 12.11 21.20 -1.72
CA THR A 129 12.31 22.65 -1.90
C THR A 129 12.90 22.94 -3.28
N THR A 130 13.89 22.14 -3.72
CA THR A 130 14.44 22.23 -5.08
C THR A 130 13.36 22.05 -6.16
N CYS A 131 12.43 21.10 -5.97
CA CYS A 131 11.28 20.91 -6.86
C CYS A 131 10.37 22.14 -6.88
N LYS A 132 10.03 22.69 -5.71
CA LYS A 132 9.20 23.89 -5.59
C LYS A 132 9.78 25.10 -6.33
N GLU A 133 11.09 25.26 -6.28
CA GLU A 133 11.81 26.37 -6.93
C GLU A 133 11.94 26.19 -8.46
N LYS A 134 12.13 24.95 -8.93
CA LYS A 134 12.47 24.68 -10.33
C LYS A 134 11.29 24.24 -11.20
N LEU A 135 10.26 23.65 -10.62
CA LEU A 135 9.06 23.23 -11.36
C LEU A 135 8.13 24.41 -11.63
N SER A 136 7.38 24.34 -12.73
CA SER A 136 6.26 25.26 -12.92
C SER A 136 5.24 25.11 -11.79
N LYS A 137 4.55 26.19 -11.43
CA LYS A 137 3.51 26.18 -10.37
C LYS A 137 2.44 25.12 -10.65
N VAL A 138 2.04 24.94 -11.91
CA VAL A 138 1.06 23.91 -12.31
C VAL A 138 1.60 22.51 -11.99
N ARG A 139 2.85 22.22 -12.37
CA ARG A 139 3.44 20.90 -12.15
C ARG A 139 3.71 20.64 -10.66
N ALA A 140 4.19 21.63 -9.91
CA ALA A 140 4.37 21.51 -8.47
C ALA A 140 3.05 21.21 -7.74
N ASN A 141 1.93 21.83 -8.16
CA ASN A 141 0.60 21.53 -7.63
C ASN A 141 0.14 20.12 -7.99
N GLN A 142 0.32 19.68 -9.25
CA GLN A 142 0.00 18.30 -9.65
C GLN A 142 0.75 17.24 -8.85
N LEU A 143 2.01 17.52 -8.51
CA LEU A 143 2.84 16.65 -7.68
C LEU A 143 2.64 16.85 -6.17
N ARG A 144 1.76 17.77 -5.77
CA ARG A 144 1.43 18.12 -4.37
C ARG A 144 2.70 18.44 -3.55
N ILE A 145 3.64 19.20 -4.13
CA ILE A 145 4.95 19.46 -3.51
C ILE A 145 4.81 20.18 -2.17
N ASP A 146 3.91 21.16 -2.05
CA ASP A 146 3.68 21.87 -0.78
C ASP A 146 3.16 20.94 0.31
N GLN A 147 2.24 20.01 -0.01
CA GLN A 147 1.76 18.99 0.93
C GLN A 147 2.89 18.07 1.39
N LYS A 148 3.75 17.64 0.46
CA LYS A 148 4.91 16.78 0.76
C LYS A 148 5.93 17.49 1.66
N ILE A 149 6.14 18.79 1.48
CA ILE A 149 6.97 19.61 2.37
C ILE A 149 6.36 19.66 3.76
N MET A 150 5.05 19.96 3.88
CA MET A 150 4.36 19.98 5.17
C MET A 150 4.41 18.63 5.90
N ASN A 151 4.23 17.52 5.17
CA ASN A 151 4.33 16.18 5.72
C ASN A 151 5.75 15.88 6.25
N CYS A 152 6.78 16.25 5.48
CA CYS A 152 8.17 16.08 5.88
C CYS A 152 8.51 16.89 7.14
N GLU A 153 8.02 18.14 7.23
CA GLU A 153 8.17 18.98 8.42
C GLU A 153 7.41 18.43 9.63
N PHE A 154 6.21 17.88 9.41
CA PHE A 154 5.42 17.22 10.45
C PHE A 154 6.15 15.99 10.99
N ALA A 155 6.63 15.11 10.11
CA ALA A 155 7.42 13.93 10.48
C ALA A 155 8.67 14.32 11.28
N LYS A 156 9.37 15.37 10.86
CA LYS A 156 10.58 15.85 11.52
C LYS A 156 10.32 16.33 12.97
N LYS A 157 9.16 16.93 13.23
CA LYS A 157 8.73 17.34 14.59
C LYS A 157 8.33 16.14 15.45
N ALA A 158 7.85 15.07 14.82
CA ALA A 158 7.32 13.88 15.48
C ALA A 158 8.38 12.84 15.87
N THR A 159 9.63 12.96 15.40
CA THR A 159 10.71 11.96 15.53
C THR A 159 11.14 11.61 16.95
N ASN A 160 10.66 12.33 17.98
CA ASN A 160 11.04 12.07 19.37
C ASN A 160 10.14 11.07 20.12
N SER A 161 9.15 10.50 19.45
CA SER A 161 8.22 9.55 20.05
C SER A 161 8.50 8.13 19.56
N GLU A 162 8.46 7.18 20.50
CA GLU A 162 8.65 5.77 20.20
C GLU A 162 7.42 5.21 19.48
N ASN A 163 7.63 4.53 18.35
CA ASN A 163 6.58 3.78 17.70
C ASN A 163 6.22 2.54 18.51
N LYS A 164 4.92 2.29 18.70
CA LYS A 164 4.39 1.21 19.55
C LYS A 164 3.93 -0.02 18.75
N ARG A 165 4.26 -0.10 17.47
CA ARG A 165 3.92 -1.24 16.61
C ARG A 165 4.64 -2.51 17.08
N ILE A 166 3.89 -3.58 17.29
CA ILE A 166 4.39 -4.92 17.55
C ILE A 166 4.13 -5.76 16.29
N PRO A 167 5.17 -6.14 15.52
CA PRO A 167 4.97 -6.94 14.32
C PRO A 167 4.45 -8.33 14.69
N PHE A 168 3.57 -8.87 13.87
CA PHE A 168 3.22 -10.28 13.97
C PHE A 168 4.41 -11.17 13.61
N ALA A 169 4.40 -12.41 14.11
CA ALA A 169 5.45 -13.38 13.82
C ALA A 169 5.51 -13.73 12.31
N ALA A 170 6.65 -14.31 11.89
CA ALA A 170 6.95 -14.61 10.49
C ALA A 170 5.97 -15.61 9.81
N ASN A 171 5.16 -16.32 10.57
CA ASN A 171 4.10 -17.14 10.00
C ASN A 171 2.89 -16.32 9.52
N ILE A 172 2.70 -15.07 10.05
CA ILE A 172 1.73 -14.10 9.55
C ILE A 172 2.44 -13.11 8.61
N ASN A 173 3.53 -12.46 9.05
CA ASN A 173 4.33 -11.60 8.19
C ASN A 173 5.37 -12.43 7.44
N SER A 174 4.99 -13.02 6.30
CA SER A 174 5.80 -14.03 5.60
C SER A 174 6.86 -13.46 4.65
N GLY A 175 6.86 -12.15 4.47
CA GLY A 175 7.69 -11.45 3.47
C GLY A 175 6.98 -11.27 2.11
N ALA A 176 5.71 -11.65 2.02
CA ALA A 176 4.77 -11.17 1.01
C ALA A 176 4.12 -9.87 1.52
N ASP A 177 3.12 -9.35 0.81
CA ASP A 177 2.27 -8.28 1.36
C ASP A 177 1.17 -8.89 2.21
N GLU A 178 1.12 -8.54 3.49
CA GLU A 178 0.08 -8.91 4.44
C GLU A 178 -0.58 -7.65 5.03
N TYR A 179 -1.92 -7.59 5.00
CA TYR A 179 -2.68 -6.42 5.43
C TYR A 179 -4.11 -6.77 5.86
N ALA A 180 -4.90 -5.76 6.23
CA ALA A 180 -6.27 -5.87 6.73
C ALA A 180 -6.43 -6.87 7.90
N PRO A 181 -5.64 -6.78 8.99
CA PRO A 181 -5.81 -7.66 10.14
C PRO A 181 -7.11 -7.33 10.89
N ILE A 182 -7.99 -8.34 11.04
CA ILE A 182 -9.28 -8.22 11.73
C ILE A 182 -9.38 -9.33 12.77
N LEU A 183 -9.44 -8.95 14.05
CA LEU A 183 -9.67 -9.88 15.14
C LEU A 183 -11.16 -10.12 15.30
N ALA A 184 -11.60 -11.37 15.17
CA ALA A 184 -12.98 -11.75 15.48
C ALA A 184 -13.30 -11.46 16.96
N SER A 185 -14.57 -11.20 17.25
CA SER A 185 -15.04 -10.76 18.58
C SER A 185 -14.68 -11.71 19.73
N ASN A 186 -14.51 -13.01 19.45
CA ASN A 186 -14.07 -13.99 20.44
C ASN A 186 -12.58 -13.88 20.83
N GLY A 187 -11.80 -13.03 20.15
CA GLY A 187 -10.38 -12.81 20.41
C GLY A 187 -9.45 -13.98 20.05
N THR A 188 -9.97 -15.07 19.47
CA THR A 188 -9.20 -16.28 19.17
C THR A 188 -8.99 -16.56 17.68
N ILE A 189 -9.64 -15.80 16.83
CA ILE A 189 -9.53 -15.92 15.37
C ILE A 189 -9.11 -14.57 14.80
N LEU A 190 -8.01 -14.56 14.08
CA LEU A 190 -7.52 -13.43 13.30
C LEU A 190 -7.73 -13.74 11.82
N TYR A 191 -8.35 -12.82 11.10
CA TYR A 191 -8.35 -12.80 9.65
C TYR A 191 -7.40 -11.72 9.16
N PHE A 192 -6.77 -11.96 8.03
CA PHE A 192 -5.94 -10.98 7.33
C PHE A 192 -5.92 -11.30 5.83
N THR A 193 -5.55 -10.35 5.02
CA THR A 193 -5.40 -10.50 3.58
C THR A 193 -3.92 -10.64 3.24
N ALA A 194 -3.56 -11.52 2.30
CA ALA A 194 -2.19 -11.67 1.87
C ALA A 194 -2.06 -12.06 0.38
N ARG A 195 -0.93 -11.66 -0.21
CA ARG A 195 -0.58 -11.91 -1.62
C ARG A 195 0.53 -12.97 -1.70
N ARG A 196 0.18 -14.22 -1.41
CA ARG A 196 1.14 -15.33 -1.30
C ARG A 196 1.08 -16.27 -2.51
N ALA A 197 2.18 -16.99 -2.74
CA ALA A 197 2.27 -17.96 -3.84
C ALA A 197 1.24 -19.11 -3.79
N ASN A 198 0.63 -19.34 -2.63
CA ASN A 198 -0.44 -20.32 -2.44
C ASN A 198 -1.84 -19.69 -2.49
N SER A 199 -2.01 -18.49 -3.03
CA SER A 199 -3.33 -17.89 -3.22
C SER A 199 -4.19 -18.75 -4.14
N THR A 200 -5.51 -18.67 -3.95
CA THR A 200 -6.50 -19.48 -4.68
C THR A 200 -6.40 -19.23 -6.18
N GLY A 201 -6.19 -20.31 -6.97
CA GLY A 201 -5.98 -20.21 -8.42
C GLY A 201 -4.54 -19.85 -8.84
N GLY A 202 -3.67 -19.41 -7.93
CA GLY A 202 -2.26 -19.10 -8.25
C GLY A 202 -2.06 -18.01 -9.30
N MET A 203 -3.07 -17.14 -9.47
CA MET A 203 -3.06 -16.08 -10.47
C MET A 203 -2.12 -14.94 -10.07
N ILE A 204 -1.52 -14.30 -11.07
CA ILE A 204 -0.64 -13.14 -10.91
C ILE A 204 -1.32 -11.92 -11.52
N ASN A 205 -1.33 -10.82 -10.81
CA ASN A 205 -1.81 -9.54 -11.29
C ASN A 205 -0.93 -9.03 -12.43
N ALA A 206 -1.53 -8.70 -13.56
CA ALA A 206 -0.79 -8.23 -14.73
C ALA A 206 -0.10 -6.88 -14.50
N GLY A 207 -0.64 -6.03 -13.62
CA GLY A 207 -0.10 -4.68 -13.38
C GLY A 207 1.19 -4.66 -12.57
N ASP A 208 1.26 -5.46 -11.51
CA ASP A 208 2.40 -5.47 -10.59
C ASP A 208 3.14 -6.80 -10.50
N GLN A 209 2.69 -7.82 -11.25
CA GLN A 209 3.31 -9.15 -11.32
C GLN A 209 3.45 -9.83 -9.95
N ASP A 210 2.50 -9.55 -9.04
CA ASP A 210 2.41 -10.20 -7.75
C ASP A 210 1.16 -11.08 -7.68
N TYR A 211 1.09 -11.99 -6.69
CA TYR A 211 -0.07 -12.86 -6.53
C TYR A 211 -1.33 -12.07 -6.17
N LEU A 212 -2.50 -12.59 -6.55
CA LEU A 212 -3.77 -12.00 -6.15
C LEU A 212 -4.03 -12.24 -4.66
N GLU A 213 -4.85 -11.41 -4.07
CA GLU A 213 -5.17 -11.42 -2.65
C GLU A 213 -6.09 -12.59 -2.30
N ASP A 214 -5.74 -13.27 -1.19
CA ASP A 214 -6.61 -14.20 -0.48
C ASP A 214 -6.84 -13.75 0.96
N ILE A 215 -8.00 -14.10 1.51
CA ILE A 215 -8.29 -14.01 2.93
C ILE A 215 -7.64 -15.21 3.64
N TYR A 216 -6.84 -14.94 4.66
CA TYR A 216 -6.24 -15.93 5.55
C TYR A 216 -6.92 -15.91 6.92
N ARG A 217 -6.95 -17.05 7.58
CA ARG A 217 -7.39 -17.20 8.95
C ARG A 217 -6.30 -17.82 9.78
N ALA A 218 -6.01 -17.24 10.94
CA ALA A 218 -5.15 -17.79 11.98
C ALA A 218 -5.95 -18.04 13.26
N THR A 219 -5.57 -19.03 14.06
CA THR A 219 -6.18 -19.33 15.35
C THR A 219 -5.18 -19.08 16.46
N TRP A 220 -5.61 -18.40 17.53
CA TRP A 220 -4.79 -18.18 18.72
C TRP A 220 -4.59 -19.46 19.50
N ASN A 221 -3.34 -19.82 19.76
CA ASN A 221 -2.97 -20.92 20.61
C ASN A 221 -2.55 -20.39 22.00
N PRO A 222 -3.36 -20.59 23.04
CA PRO A 222 -3.07 -20.07 24.37
C PRO A 222 -1.89 -20.76 25.05
N GLN A 223 -1.51 -21.99 24.65
CA GLN A 223 -0.38 -22.72 25.21
C GLN A 223 0.95 -22.14 24.72
N THR A 224 1.06 -21.89 23.42
CA THR A 224 2.27 -21.31 22.81
C THR A 224 2.27 -19.78 22.80
N ARG A 225 1.11 -19.14 23.07
CA ARG A 225 0.87 -17.70 22.92
C ARG A 225 1.23 -17.18 21.54
N GLN A 226 0.85 -17.95 20.53
CA GLN A 226 1.11 -17.62 19.13
C GLN A 226 -0.13 -17.83 18.27
N TRP A 227 -0.14 -17.19 17.12
CA TRP A 227 -1.11 -17.44 16.06
C TRP A 227 -0.66 -18.66 15.26
N ASP A 228 -1.48 -19.74 15.28
CA ASP A 228 -1.22 -21.01 14.61
C ASP A 228 -2.30 -21.32 13.57
N SER A 229 -2.19 -22.49 12.92
CA SER A 229 -3.18 -23.02 11.99
C SER A 229 -3.58 -22.01 10.90
N ILE A 230 -2.57 -21.37 10.31
CA ILE A 230 -2.78 -20.36 9.27
C ILE A 230 -3.22 -21.05 7.99
N THR A 231 -4.34 -20.63 7.44
CA THR A 231 -4.92 -21.22 6.23
C THR A 231 -5.66 -20.17 5.39
N ASN A 232 -5.59 -20.30 4.07
CA ASN A 232 -6.45 -19.66 3.09
C ASN A 232 -7.49 -20.62 2.50
N ILE A 233 -7.57 -21.85 3.00
CA ILE A 233 -8.61 -22.80 2.60
C ILE A 233 -9.93 -22.35 3.22
N LEU A 234 -10.51 -21.32 2.64
CA LEU A 234 -11.78 -20.70 2.99
C LEU A 234 -12.71 -20.77 1.75
N PRO A 235 -13.16 -22.00 1.38
CA PRO A 235 -13.95 -22.19 0.18
C PRO A 235 -15.22 -21.36 0.31
N ARG A 236 -15.50 -20.49 -0.62
CA ARG A 236 -16.55 -19.47 -0.73
C ARG A 236 -16.14 -18.06 -0.36
N LEU A 237 -15.13 -17.84 0.47
CA LEU A 237 -14.55 -16.50 0.66
C LEU A 237 -13.47 -16.22 -0.35
N ASN A 238 -12.58 -17.19 -0.60
CA ASN A 238 -11.51 -17.05 -1.58
C ASN A 238 -11.93 -17.59 -2.93
N THR A 239 -11.64 -16.81 -3.97
CA THR A 239 -11.90 -17.06 -5.38
C THR A 239 -10.58 -17.09 -6.16
N THR A 240 -10.63 -17.12 -7.48
CA THR A 240 -9.45 -16.92 -8.33
C THR A 240 -9.14 -15.44 -8.60
N GLY A 241 -9.90 -14.53 -8.00
CA GLY A 241 -9.75 -13.08 -8.12
C GLY A 241 -9.09 -12.45 -6.89
N HIS A 242 -9.44 -11.17 -6.65
CA HIS A 242 -9.01 -10.43 -5.47
C HIS A 242 -10.06 -10.54 -4.37
N ASP A 243 -9.71 -11.07 -3.22
CA ASP A 243 -10.61 -11.32 -2.10
C ASP A 243 -10.09 -10.63 -0.83
N ALA A 244 -10.93 -9.83 -0.17
CA ALA A 244 -10.59 -9.16 1.07
C ALA A 244 -11.76 -9.16 2.05
N LEU A 245 -11.46 -9.47 3.32
CA LEU A 245 -12.42 -9.32 4.41
C LEU A 245 -12.31 -7.89 4.96
N ASN A 246 -13.45 -7.19 5.07
CA ASN A 246 -13.45 -5.78 5.44
C ASN A 246 -13.99 -5.55 6.86
N TRP A 247 -14.97 -6.34 7.28
CA TRP A 247 -15.63 -6.17 8.57
C TRP A 247 -16.30 -7.48 9.01
N ILE A 248 -16.36 -7.71 10.31
CA ILE A 248 -17.08 -8.83 10.96
C ILE A 248 -18.01 -8.24 12.02
N ALA A 249 -19.25 -8.65 12.03
CA ALA A 249 -20.21 -8.28 13.06
C ALA A 249 -19.74 -8.71 14.47
N PRO A 250 -20.12 -7.99 15.53
CA PRO A 250 -19.74 -8.34 16.91
C PRO A 250 -20.17 -9.76 17.34
N ASP A 251 -21.25 -10.30 16.77
CA ASP A 251 -21.71 -11.66 17.02
C ASP A 251 -20.91 -12.73 16.23
N GLY A 252 -20.07 -12.31 15.29
CA GLY A 252 -19.27 -13.19 14.44
C GLY A 252 -20.07 -13.94 13.37
N LEU A 253 -21.35 -13.61 13.18
CA LEU A 253 -22.25 -14.36 12.29
C LEU A 253 -22.44 -13.72 10.92
N THR A 254 -22.08 -12.44 10.78
CA THR A 254 -22.16 -11.71 9.51
C THR A 254 -20.83 -11.02 9.25
N ALA A 255 -20.42 -10.94 7.99
CA ALA A 255 -19.25 -10.19 7.60
C ALA A 255 -19.47 -9.50 6.24
N VAL A 256 -18.62 -8.53 5.94
CA VAL A 256 -18.58 -7.84 4.66
C VAL A 256 -17.23 -8.11 4.02
N VAL A 257 -17.27 -8.48 2.77
CA VAL A 257 -16.08 -8.76 1.92
C VAL A 257 -16.10 -7.87 0.69
N THR A 258 -14.92 -7.54 0.20
CA THR A 258 -14.75 -6.99 -1.14
C THR A 258 -14.47 -8.14 -2.09
N TRP A 259 -15.20 -8.20 -3.18
CA TRP A 259 -15.07 -9.21 -4.21
C TRP A 259 -14.76 -8.54 -5.55
N ASN A 260 -13.62 -8.86 -6.13
CA ASN A 260 -13.24 -8.31 -7.43
C ASN A 260 -13.29 -9.38 -8.51
N ASN A 261 -14.20 -9.20 -9.44
CA ASN A 261 -14.49 -10.13 -10.52
C ASN A 261 -13.79 -9.82 -11.86
N VAL A 262 -12.80 -8.93 -11.88
CA VAL A 262 -12.08 -8.54 -13.11
C VAL A 262 -11.57 -9.75 -13.89
N MET A 263 -11.27 -10.83 -13.20
CA MET A 263 -10.70 -12.06 -13.77
C MET A 263 -11.77 -13.12 -14.12
N THR A 264 -13.05 -12.89 -13.83
CA THR A 264 -14.11 -13.86 -14.13
C THR A 264 -14.94 -13.40 -15.35
N ASP A 265 -15.26 -14.34 -16.25
CA ASP A 265 -16.19 -14.11 -17.37
C ASP A 265 -17.67 -14.05 -16.94
N ASP A 266 -17.93 -13.95 -15.63
CA ASP A 266 -19.29 -13.88 -15.10
C ASP A 266 -19.94 -12.54 -15.44
N LYS A 267 -20.86 -12.56 -16.41
CA LYS A 267 -21.62 -11.40 -16.87
C LYS A 267 -22.59 -10.81 -15.83
N LYS A 268 -22.73 -11.44 -14.66
CA LYS A 268 -23.63 -10.99 -13.58
C LYS A 268 -23.00 -9.93 -12.69
N HIS A 269 -21.69 -9.73 -12.75
CA HIS A 269 -20.92 -8.88 -11.85
C HIS A 269 -20.30 -7.71 -12.63
N THR A 270 -20.08 -6.60 -11.97
CA THR A 270 -19.34 -5.47 -12.52
C THR A 270 -17.89 -5.88 -12.77
N LYS A 271 -17.20 -5.23 -13.71
CA LYS A 271 -15.77 -5.46 -13.98
C LYS A 271 -14.85 -4.75 -12.97
N SER A 272 -15.41 -4.36 -11.83
CA SER A 272 -14.70 -3.72 -10.72
C SER A 272 -14.94 -4.50 -9.41
N SER A 273 -14.52 -3.96 -8.29
CA SER A 273 -14.78 -4.55 -6.98
C SER A 273 -16.20 -4.25 -6.52
N ASP A 274 -16.86 -5.26 -5.93
CA ASP A 274 -18.19 -5.14 -5.33
C ASP A 274 -18.12 -5.44 -3.81
N ILE A 275 -18.93 -4.73 -3.04
CA ILE A 275 -19.13 -4.99 -1.62
C ILE A 275 -20.21 -6.06 -1.47
N CYS A 276 -19.87 -7.16 -0.79
CA CYS A 276 -20.72 -8.33 -0.58
C CYS A 276 -20.93 -8.62 0.90
N GLU A 277 -22.09 -9.15 1.24
CA GLU A 277 -22.39 -9.73 2.56
C GLU A 277 -22.15 -11.24 2.54
N VAL A 278 -21.65 -11.78 3.66
CA VAL A 278 -21.52 -13.22 3.93
C VAL A 278 -22.04 -13.53 5.32
N GLU A 279 -22.62 -14.72 5.49
CA GLU A 279 -23.17 -15.20 6.76
C GLU A 279 -22.42 -16.46 7.21
N TYR A 280 -22.12 -16.58 8.50
CA TYR A 280 -21.55 -17.79 9.07
C TYR A 280 -22.65 -18.81 9.29
N THR A 281 -22.58 -19.92 8.62
CA THR A 281 -23.64 -20.94 8.58
C THR A 281 -23.53 -21.89 9.75
N LYS A 282 -24.65 -22.60 10.07
CA LYS A 282 -24.68 -23.69 11.04
C LYS A 282 -23.70 -24.85 10.71
N LYS A 283 -23.17 -24.90 9.50
CA LYS A 283 -22.14 -25.88 9.08
C LYS A 283 -20.72 -25.43 9.40
N SER A 284 -20.54 -24.42 10.26
CA SER A 284 -19.26 -23.86 10.66
C SER A 284 -18.42 -23.36 9.47
N SER A 285 -19.07 -22.75 8.48
CA SER A 285 -18.45 -22.18 7.29
C SER A 285 -19.18 -20.90 6.85
N TRP A 286 -18.48 -20.02 6.16
CA TRP A 286 -19.08 -18.85 5.53
C TRP A 286 -19.98 -19.24 4.33
N SER A 287 -21.04 -18.48 4.10
CA SER A 287 -21.85 -18.56 2.88
C SER A 287 -21.03 -18.06 1.67
N ALA A 288 -21.52 -18.31 0.46
CA ALA A 288 -21.00 -17.59 -0.71
C ALA A 288 -21.31 -16.09 -0.58
N PRO A 289 -20.42 -15.20 -1.05
CA PRO A 289 -20.65 -13.76 -1.09
C PRO A 289 -21.95 -13.43 -1.85
N ARG A 290 -22.72 -12.53 -1.27
CA ARG A 290 -23.96 -12.01 -1.85
C ARG A 290 -23.78 -10.50 -2.07
N ILE A 291 -23.77 -10.08 -3.32
CA ILE A 291 -23.64 -8.67 -3.68
C ILE A 291 -24.77 -7.87 -3.04
N ILE A 292 -24.41 -6.76 -2.41
CA ILE A 292 -25.38 -5.78 -1.91
C ILE A 292 -26.06 -5.14 -3.11
N ALA A 293 -27.34 -5.50 -3.34
CA ALA A 293 -28.13 -5.05 -4.49
C ALA A 293 -28.58 -3.59 -4.33
N ASN A 294 -27.62 -2.66 -4.33
CA ASN A 294 -27.88 -1.21 -4.28
C ASN A 294 -26.93 -0.50 -5.24
N LYS A 295 -27.50 0.19 -6.25
CA LYS A 295 -26.75 0.89 -7.31
C LYS A 295 -25.98 2.11 -6.85
N THR A 296 -26.19 2.58 -5.61
CA THR A 296 -25.41 3.67 -5.01
C THR A 296 -24.29 3.14 -4.11
N ILE A 297 -24.28 1.84 -3.78
CA ILE A 297 -23.20 1.15 -3.10
C ILE A 297 -22.27 0.55 -4.15
N ASN A 298 -22.76 -0.45 -4.91
CA ASN A 298 -21.99 -1.11 -5.94
C ASN A 298 -22.29 -0.46 -7.30
N THR A 299 -21.28 0.14 -7.91
CA THR A 299 -21.36 0.90 -9.17
C THR A 299 -20.47 0.26 -10.25
N SER A 300 -20.18 0.98 -11.33
CA SER A 300 -19.19 0.56 -12.32
C SER A 300 -17.75 0.95 -11.95
N PHE A 301 -17.56 1.56 -10.80
CA PHE A 301 -16.29 2.00 -10.24
C PHE A 301 -15.78 1.01 -9.20
N PHE A 302 -14.64 1.33 -8.58
CA PHE A 302 -14.13 0.57 -7.45
C PHE A 302 -14.95 0.87 -6.19
N GLU A 303 -15.44 -0.18 -5.53
CA GLU A 303 -16.01 -0.11 -4.18
C GLU A 303 -15.37 -1.18 -3.30
N GLY A 304 -14.98 -0.77 -2.08
CA GLY A 304 -14.33 -1.70 -1.15
C GLY A 304 -14.10 -1.13 0.23
N SER A 305 -13.31 -1.83 1.04
CA SER A 305 -12.91 -1.42 2.39
C SER A 305 -14.07 -0.97 3.26
N ALA A 306 -15.17 -1.73 3.25
CA ALA A 306 -16.39 -1.36 3.97
C ALA A 306 -16.30 -1.69 5.48
N THR A 307 -16.85 -0.81 6.32
CA THR A 307 -17.00 -1.01 7.76
C THR A 307 -18.41 -0.63 8.20
N LEU A 308 -18.95 -1.33 9.20
CA LEU A 308 -20.30 -1.08 9.70
C LEU A 308 -20.30 -0.75 11.20
N THR A 309 -21.28 0.05 11.62
CA THR A 309 -21.65 0.16 13.04
C THR A 309 -22.08 -1.18 13.60
N ALA A 310 -21.95 -1.38 14.91
CA ALA A 310 -22.23 -2.68 15.54
C ALA A 310 -23.67 -3.19 15.32
N ASP A 311 -24.63 -2.28 15.14
CA ASP A 311 -26.02 -2.58 14.82
C ASP A 311 -26.25 -2.95 13.34
N GLY A 312 -25.20 -2.86 12.50
CA GLY A 312 -25.24 -3.16 11.07
C GLY A 312 -26.11 -2.21 10.23
N ASN A 313 -26.47 -1.03 10.77
CA ASN A 313 -27.40 -0.12 10.10
C ASN A 313 -26.72 1.04 9.36
N THR A 314 -25.47 1.35 9.66
CA THR A 314 -24.69 2.37 8.97
C THR A 314 -23.39 1.74 8.43
N MET A 315 -23.15 1.88 7.14
CA MET A 315 -21.93 1.41 6.48
C MET A 315 -21.13 2.60 5.93
N TYR A 316 -19.83 2.56 6.15
CA TYR A 316 -18.84 3.43 5.52
C TYR A 316 -18.02 2.59 4.57
N PHE A 317 -17.75 3.09 3.40
CA PHE A 317 -16.99 2.36 2.37
C PHE A 317 -16.25 3.31 1.44
N VAL A 318 -15.31 2.79 0.70
CA VAL A 318 -14.45 3.54 -0.22
C VAL A 318 -14.93 3.37 -1.65
N SER A 319 -14.91 4.45 -2.42
CA SER A 319 -15.16 4.42 -3.86
C SER A 319 -14.33 5.47 -4.60
N ASP A 320 -13.94 5.17 -5.85
CA ASP A 320 -13.27 6.10 -6.76
C ASP A 320 -14.22 6.73 -7.80
N ARG A 321 -15.54 6.66 -7.54
CA ARG A 321 -16.62 7.10 -8.47
C ARG A 321 -16.59 8.58 -8.84
N LYS A 322 -15.85 9.43 -8.16
CA LYS A 322 -15.64 10.82 -8.59
C LYS A 322 -14.75 10.94 -9.82
N GLY A 323 -14.16 9.82 -10.28
CA GLY A 323 -13.50 9.72 -11.57
C GLY A 323 -12.15 10.42 -11.70
N GLU A 324 -11.61 10.98 -10.65
CA GLU A 324 -10.24 11.47 -10.64
C GLU A 324 -9.29 10.29 -10.52
N LYS A 325 -8.38 10.13 -11.47
CA LYS A 325 -7.45 9.00 -11.51
C LYS A 325 -6.67 8.90 -10.20
N LYS A 326 -6.85 7.79 -9.47
CA LYS A 326 -6.18 7.41 -8.22
C LYS A 326 -6.68 8.12 -6.95
N SER A 327 -7.78 8.87 -6.99
CA SER A 327 -8.41 9.40 -5.80
C SER A 327 -9.54 8.48 -5.35
N THR A 328 -9.58 8.17 -4.07
CA THR A 328 -10.65 7.43 -3.42
C THR A 328 -11.23 8.27 -2.31
N ASP A 329 -12.56 8.25 -2.17
CA ASP A 329 -13.31 8.96 -1.13
C ASP A 329 -14.07 7.96 -0.25
N ILE A 330 -14.35 8.34 0.98
CA ILE A 330 -15.21 7.59 1.90
C ILE A 330 -16.66 8.04 1.71
N TYR A 331 -17.54 7.06 1.54
CA TYR A 331 -18.99 7.21 1.44
C TYR A 331 -19.66 6.64 2.67
N VAL A 332 -20.85 7.14 2.99
CA VAL A 332 -21.72 6.59 4.04
C VAL A 332 -23.09 6.26 3.48
N VAL A 333 -23.65 5.16 3.95
CA VAL A 333 -25.01 4.73 3.62
C VAL A 333 -25.71 4.17 4.85
N GLN A 334 -27.01 4.41 5.00
CA GLN A 334 -27.81 3.92 6.11
C GLN A 334 -28.92 2.98 5.63
N LYS A 335 -29.22 1.98 6.42
CA LYS A 335 -30.40 1.12 6.20
C LYS A 335 -31.69 1.87 6.52
N ARG A 336 -32.69 1.67 5.69
CA ARG A 336 -34.10 2.05 5.93
C ARG A 336 -34.92 0.77 6.00
N GLY A 337 -35.15 0.28 7.20
CA GLY A 337 -35.69 -1.06 7.41
C GLY A 337 -34.71 -2.15 6.95
N LYS A 338 -35.11 -2.97 5.95
CA LYS A 338 -34.27 -4.04 5.41
C LYS A 338 -33.44 -3.64 4.18
N THR A 339 -33.57 -2.42 3.69
CA THR A 339 -32.92 -1.98 2.46
C THR A 339 -31.91 -0.87 2.74
N TRP A 340 -30.83 -0.86 2.00
CA TRP A 340 -29.85 0.25 2.00
C TRP A 340 -30.43 1.46 1.30
N GLY A 341 -30.26 2.66 1.90
CA GLY A 341 -30.62 3.95 1.31
C GLY A 341 -29.64 4.37 0.23
N GLU A 342 -29.55 5.68 -0.01
CA GLU A 342 -28.60 6.30 -0.93
C GLU A 342 -27.26 6.50 -0.25
N ALA A 343 -26.18 6.13 -0.91
CA ALA A 343 -24.82 6.38 -0.46
C ALA A 343 -24.41 7.82 -0.81
N ILE A 344 -23.91 8.54 0.19
CA ILE A 344 -23.45 9.92 0.04
C ILE A 344 -21.97 10.04 0.45
N PRO A 345 -21.16 10.90 -0.21
CA PRO A 345 -19.77 11.12 0.21
C PRO A 345 -19.72 11.78 1.59
N LEU A 346 -18.69 11.48 2.36
CA LEU A 346 -18.37 12.24 3.56
C LEU A 346 -17.94 13.68 3.20
N PRO A 347 -18.04 14.64 4.13
CA PRO A 347 -17.72 16.03 3.85
C PRO A 347 -16.23 16.24 3.54
N ASP A 348 -15.91 17.38 2.90
CA ASP A 348 -14.54 17.76 2.51
C ASP A 348 -13.57 17.91 3.71
N SER A 349 -14.09 17.96 4.94
CA SER A 349 -13.25 17.87 6.15
C SER A 349 -12.65 16.46 6.35
N ILE A 350 -13.26 15.43 5.77
CA ILE A 350 -12.78 14.03 5.76
C ILE A 350 -12.16 13.69 4.42
N ASN A 351 -12.95 13.81 3.32
CA ASN A 351 -12.49 13.56 1.96
C ASN A 351 -11.68 14.75 1.44
N THR A 352 -10.50 14.51 0.92
CA THR A 352 -9.59 15.55 0.44
C THR A 352 -9.33 15.41 -1.06
N ILE A 353 -8.38 16.16 -1.58
CA ILE A 353 -7.84 15.95 -2.94
C ILE A 353 -6.94 14.68 -3.01
N GLY A 354 -6.51 14.15 -1.86
CA GLY A 354 -5.75 12.92 -1.78
C GLY A 354 -6.64 11.69 -1.82
N ARG A 355 -6.12 10.60 -1.29
CA ARG A 355 -6.86 9.34 -1.15
C ARG A 355 -7.27 9.18 0.30
N GLU A 356 -8.53 8.88 0.53
CA GLU A 356 -9.06 8.38 1.79
C GLU A 356 -9.44 6.91 1.61
N THR A 357 -8.95 6.05 2.49
CA THR A 357 -9.17 4.60 2.35
C THR A 357 -9.26 3.90 3.71
N THR A 358 -9.60 2.62 3.69
CA THR A 358 -9.62 1.70 4.83
C THR A 358 -10.31 2.27 6.07
N PRO A 359 -11.56 2.76 5.96
CA PRO A 359 -12.29 3.28 7.10
C PRO A 359 -12.58 2.17 8.12
N PHE A 360 -12.54 2.53 9.40
CA PHE A 360 -13.00 1.73 10.52
C PHE A 360 -13.87 2.58 11.43
N ILE A 361 -15.13 2.19 11.61
CA ILE A 361 -16.04 2.87 12.55
C ILE A 361 -16.05 2.15 13.89
N SER A 362 -15.97 2.90 15.01
CA SER A 362 -16.15 2.33 16.34
C SER A 362 -17.55 1.73 16.50
N ALA A 363 -17.68 0.72 17.39
CA ALA A 363 -18.94 -0.02 17.58
C ALA A 363 -20.15 0.89 17.91
N ASP A 364 -19.90 1.99 18.64
CA ASP A 364 -20.88 3.00 19.00
C ASP A 364 -21.16 4.03 17.89
N GLY A 365 -20.44 3.93 16.75
CA GLY A 365 -20.57 4.86 15.63
C GLY A 365 -19.99 6.27 15.86
N ARG A 366 -19.23 6.48 16.96
CA ARG A 366 -18.73 7.78 17.35
C ARG A 366 -17.39 8.17 16.71
N PHE A 367 -16.49 7.20 16.54
CA PHE A 367 -15.16 7.46 16.00
C PHE A 367 -14.94 6.77 14.66
N LEU A 368 -14.62 7.56 13.65
CA LEU A 368 -14.20 7.08 12.34
C LEU A 368 -12.69 7.17 12.21
N PHE A 369 -12.02 6.03 12.10
CA PHE A 369 -10.61 5.92 11.72
C PHE A 369 -10.52 5.71 10.23
N PHE A 370 -9.51 6.25 9.60
CA PHE A 370 -9.25 6.06 8.18
C PHE A 370 -7.81 6.39 7.84
N SER A 371 -7.33 5.90 6.71
CA SER A 371 -6.01 6.24 6.19
C SER A 371 -6.13 7.29 5.10
N SER A 372 -5.21 8.26 5.09
CA SER A 372 -5.20 9.33 4.10
C SER A 372 -3.79 9.81 3.76
N ASP A 373 -3.56 10.13 2.48
CA ASP A 373 -2.39 10.88 2.00
C ASP A 373 -2.73 12.35 1.66
N GLY A 374 -3.97 12.76 1.89
CA GLY A 374 -4.46 14.11 1.60
C GLY A 374 -4.39 15.06 2.78
N HIS A 375 -4.54 14.57 4.00
CA HIS A 375 -4.32 15.32 5.23
C HIS A 375 -2.83 15.46 5.55
N THR A 376 -2.48 16.46 6.36
CA THR A 376 -1.09 16.62 6.83
C THR A 376 -0.74 15.50 7.79
N GLY A 377 0.26 14.70 7.42
CA GLY A 377 0.72 13.54 8.15
C GLY A 377 2.23 13.37 8.14
N MET A 378 2.70 12.16 8.42
CA MET A 378 4.12 11.87 8.53
C MET A 378 4.78 11.54 7.19
N GLY A 379 4.00 11.11 6.19
CA GLY A 379 4.63 10.74 4.92
C GLY A 379 3.72 10.18 3.87
N GLY A 380 3.53 8.87 3.90
CA GLY A 380 2.65 8.15 3.00
C GLY A 380 1.18 8.25 3.39
N MET A 381 0.51 7.11 3.45
CA MET A 381 -0.82 7.00 4.04
C MET A 381 -0.69 6.98 5.56
N ASP A 382 -1.26 7.96 6.23
CA ASP A 382 -1.31 8.01 7.70
C ASP A 382 -2.70 7.67 8.22
N ILE A 383 -2.78 7.09 9.40
CA ILE A 383 -4.04 6.82 10.08
C ILE A 383 -4.49 8.06 10.83
N PHE A 384 -5.72 8.47 10.56
CA PHE A 384 -6.42 9.59 11.19
C PHE A 384 -7.65 9.10 11.94
N VAL A 385 -8.15 9.92 12.85
CA VAL A 385 -9.44 9.72 13.52
C VAL A 385 -10.25 11.01 13.51
N SER A 386 -11.56 10.88 13.29
CA SER A 386 -12.55 11.95 13.41
C SER A 386 -13.68 11.50 14.34
N GLU A 387 -14.15 12.40 15.19
CA GLU A 387 -15.27 12.17 16.11
C GLU A 387 -16.56 12.71 15.51
N LYS A 388 -17.63 11.92 15.60
CA LYS A 388 -18.97 12.33 15.22
C LYS A 388 -19.58 13.19 16.33
N THR A 389 -19.96 14.40 15.97
CA THR A 389 -20.58 15.39 16.87
C THR A 389 -21.97 15.76 16.36
N ASP A 390 -22.73 16.52 17.13
CA ASP A 390 -24.03 17.07 16.69
C ASP A 390 -23.91 17.98 15.45
N ARG A 391 -22.71 18.49 15.18
CA ARG A 391 -22.42 19.36 14.01
C ARG A 391 -21.83 18.61 12.83
N GLY A 392 -21.75 17.27 12.89
CA GLY A 392 -21.10 16.41 11.91
C GLY A 392 -19.74 15.90 12.38
N TRP A 393 -18.85 15.57 11.45
CA TRP A 393 -17.53 15.07 11.76
C TRP A 393 -16.57 16.19 12.21
N SER A 394 -15.81 15.93 13.27
CA SER A 394 -14.72 16.81 13.70
C SER A 394 -13.61 16.86 12.65
N LYS A 395 -12.73 17.86 12.75
CA LYS A 395 -11.49 17.85 11.95
C LYS A 395 -10.68 16.60 12.30
N PRO A 396 -10.21 15.83 11.30
CA PRO A 396 -9.39 14.64 11.53
C PRO A 396 -8.10 14.96 12.28
N VAL A 397 -7.75 14.09 13.20
CA VAL A 397 -6.50 14.14 13.98
C VAL A 397 -5.61 12.96 13.56
N ASN A 398 -4.37 13.25 13.19
CA ASN A 398 -3.34 12.23 12.92
C ASN A 398 -3.03 11.47 14.22
N LEU A 399 -2.99 10.13 14.18
CA LEU A 399 -2.72 9.31 15.38
C LEU A 399 -1.26 9.37 15.86
N GLY A 400 -0.42 10.10 15.14
CA GLY A 400 0.94 10.41 15.54
C GLY A 400 1.93 9.26 15.44
N PRO A 401 3.17 9.50 15.87
CA PRO A 401 4.32 8.62 15.63
C PRO A 401 4.30 7.32 16.43
N SER A 402 3.41 7.17 17.42
CA SER A 402 3.21 5.88 18.10
C SER A 402 2.56 4.83 17.19
N ILE A 403 1.86 5.26 16.14
CA ILE A 403 1.18 4.40 15.17
C ILE A 403 1.74 4.65 13.77
N ASN A 404 1.73 5.91 13.31
CA ASN A 404 2.16 6.30 11.98
C ASN A 404 3.68 6.41 11.85
N THR A 405 4.17 6.18 10.64
CA THR A 405 5.57 6.38 10.26
C THR A 405 5.67 7.28 9.02
N VAL A 406 6.84 7.40 8.44
CA VAL A 406 7.02 8.07 7.14
C VAL A 406 6.51 7.25 5.96
N ASN A 407 6.21 5.96 6.16
CA ASN A 407 5.69 5.04 5.15
C ASN A 407 4.15 5.00 5.20
N ASP A 408 3.55 4.01 4.55
CA ASP A 408 2.10 3.83 4.56
C ASP A 408 1.66 3.04 5.79
N GLU A 409 0.65 3.53 6.50
CA GLU A 409 -0.14 2.80 7.48
C GLU A 409 -1.61 2.79 7.04
N THR A 410 -2.20 1.58 7.03
CA THR A 410 -3.57 1.36 6.55
C THR A 410 -4.31 0.31 7.40
N HIS A 411 -5.60 0.12 7.14
CA HIS A 411 -6.42 -0.93 7.77
C HIS A 411 -6.38 -0.93 9.30
N PHE A 412 -6.46 0.26 9.89
CA PHE A 412 -6.51 0.37 11.34
C PHE A 412 -7.84 -0.15 11.86
N SER A 413 -7.78 -0.97 12.91
CA SER A 413 -8.96 -1.49 13.61
C SER A 413 -8.69 -1.62 15.10
N ILE A 414 -9.75 -1.56 15.93
CA ILE A 414 -9.67 -1.77 17.38
C ILE A 414 -10.68 -2.83 17.81
N ASN A 415 -10.20 -3.80 18.58
CA ASN A 415 -11.04 -4.71 19.32
C ASN A 415 -11.09 -4.25 20.78
N PHE A 416 -12.20 -3.62 21.16
CA PHE A 416 -12.37 -3.02 22.48
C PHE A 416 -12.40 -4.05 23.61
N SER A 417 -12.91 -5.26 23.36
CA SER A 417 -13.00 -6.32 24.37
C SER A 417 -11.63 -6.85 24.76
N THR A 418 -10.71 -6.93 23.83
CA THR A 418 -9.33 -7.41 24.06
C THR A 418 -8.35 -6.28 24.31
N LYS A 419 -8.76 -5.01 24.14
CA LYS A 419 -7.91 -3.81 24.21
C LYS A 419 -6.71 -3.88 23.28
N LYS A 420 -6.89 -4.50 22.12
CA LYS A 420 -5.90 -4.58 21.05
C LYS A 420 -6.33 -3.75 19.86
N ALA A 421 -5.39 -3.04 19.26
CA ALA A 421 -5.56 -2.41 17.96
C ALA A 421 -4.63 -3.06 16.95
N PHE A 422 -4.95 -2.92 15.68
CA PHE A 422 -4.24 -3.54 14.59
C PHE A 422 -4.11 -2.55 13.43
N CYS A 423 -3.05 -2.67 12.65
CA CYS A 423 -2.94 -2.02 11.34
C CYS A 423 -2.06 -2.84 10.40
N ALA A 424 -2.07 -2.48 9.13
CA ALA A 424 -1.02 -2.81 8.19
C ALA A 424 -0.09 -1.60 8.03
N GLY A 425 1.20 -1.84 7.88
CA GLY A 425 2.18 -0.79 7.63
C GLY A 425 3.30 -1.28 6.73
N VAL A 426 3.88 -0.38 5.96
CA VAL A 426 5.01 -0.70 5.10
C VAL A 426 6.29 -0.79 5.93
N GLU A 427 7.03 -1.88 5.75
CA GLU A 427 8.38 -2.05 6.28
C GLU A 427 9.41 -2.14 5.15
N LEU A 428 10.56 -1.55 5.39
CA LEU A 428 11.70 -1.61 4.47
C LEU A 428 12.55 -2.82 4.79
N ILE A 429 12.65 -3.77 3.85
CA ILE A 429 13.50 -4.96 3.95
C ILE A 429 14.63 -4.82 2.92
N GLY A 430 15.76 -4.28 3.34
CA GLY A 430 16.86 -3.94 2.45
C GLY A 430 16.49 -2.77 1.51
N LEU A 431 16.37 -3.03 0.22
CA LEU A 431 15.98 -2.03 -0.80
C LEU A 431 14.51 -2.16 -1.25
N LYS A 432 13.79 -3.15 -0.73
CA LYS A 432 12.37 -3.41 -1.01
C LYS A 432 11.50 -2.98 0.15
N SER A 433 10.23 -2.85 -0.12
CA SER A 433 9.19 -2.57 0.88
C SER A 433 8.10 -3.63 0.78
N ASN A 434 7.58 -4.07 1.92
CA ASN A 434 6.44 -4.97 2.00
C ASN A 434 5.45 -4.43 3.04
N TYR A 435 4.16 -4.69 2.83
CA TYR A 435 3.15 -4.50 3.86
C TYR A 435 3.24 -5.63 4.88
N ASN A 436 3.27 -5.27 6.15
CA ASN A 436 3.23 -6.18 7.28
C ASN A 436 2.08 -5.83 8.22
N CYS A 437 1.52 -6.82 8.91
CA CYS A 437 0.52 -6.63 9.95
C CYS A 437 1.18 -6.34 11.32
N PHE A 438 0.57 -5.43 12.08
CA PHE A 438 1.02 -5.02 13.42
C PHE A 438 -0.13 -5.05 14.41
N GLU A 439 0.20 -5.34 15.68
CA GLU A 439 -0.70 -5.14 16.81
C GLU A 439 -0.20 -4.05 17.75
N PHE A 440 -1.13 -3.50 18.54
CA PHE A 440 -0.86 -2.51 19.58
C PHE A 440 -1.62 -2.89 20.84
N ASP A 441 -1.03 -2.61 21.99
CA ASP A 441 -1.77 -2.50 23.25
C ASP A 441 -2.41 -1.11 23.32
N VAL A 442 -3.73 -1.04 23.27
CA VAL A 442 -4.49 0.23 23.30
C VAL A 442 -4.18 1.05 24.55
N ASN A 443 -3.84 0.42 25.69
CA ASN A 443 -3.48 1.11 26.90
C ASN A 443 -2.14 1.89 26.79
N GLN A 444 -1.30 1.56 25.82
CA GLN A 444 -0.03 2.23 25.55
C GLN A 444 -0.14 3.32 24.48
N LEU A 445 -1.30 3.43 23.81
CA LEU A 445 -1.54 4.44 22.79
C LEU A 445 -2.04 5.75 23.41
N GLN A 446 -1.47 6.86 22.98
CA GLN A 446 -1.98 8.20 23.29
C GLN A 446 -3.04 8.58 22.25
N LEU A 447 -4.25 8.05 22.42
CA LEU A 447 -5.35 8.38 21.53
C LEU A 447 -5.94 9.77 21.86
N PRO A 448 -6.34 10.56 20.86
CA PRO A 448 -6.80 11.93 21.08
C PRO A 448 -8.21 12.04 21.70
N PHE A 449 -8.76 10.94 22.17
CA PHE A 449 -10.09 10.84 22.77
C PHE A 449 -10.09 9.82 23.92
N LYS A 450 -11.10 9.90 24.77
CA LYS A 450 -11.36 8.92 25.83
C LYS A 450 -12.54 8.06 25.42
N TRP A 451 -12.39 6.76 25.66
CA TRP A 451 -13.43 5.74 25.45
C TRP A 451 -14.58 5.87 26.44
#